data_0b899176efe3635076516018df5a01c2
#
_entry.id   0b899176efe3635076516018df5a01c2
#
_cell.length_a   1.000
_cell.length_b   1.000
_cell.length_c   1.000
_cell.angle_alpha   90.00
_cell.angle_beta   90.00
_cell.angle_gamma   90.00
#
_symmetry.space_group_name_H-M   'P 1'
#
loop_
_entity.id
_entity.type
_entity.pdbx_description
1 polymer ?
#
loop_
_entity_poly.entity_id
_entity_poly.type
_entity_poly.pdbx_seq_one_letter_code
_entity_poly.pdbx_strand_id
1 'polypeptide(L)'
;HLTTRRQRQMCIRDRLELALQTYAVDFIVARDYTFVQPPVMMNRQAYEGVTDLADFETVMYGIEPDKYYMIATSEHPLTAMYMGETIPEEQLPLRIVGVSPCFRREVGSHGQSDLGIWRVHQFTKVEQIVISKPEESWKIHEELLQNCIDLWNSLGLHYEVVNICTGDMGTVAARKYDLEAWLPGASQYKEIVSCSNCTDYQANRLQIKYGQPGHANQPIVHTLNSTAVATSRALVAIMEQNQLPDGRIAVPEALIPFMNGQTTLNPCDWG
;
A
#
# COMPACT_ATOMS: atom_id res chain seq x y z
N HIS A 1 -32.42 0.74 -14.34
CA HIS A 1 -32.55 0.60 -12.86
C HIS A 1 -31.34 -0.09 -12.18
N LEU A 2 -30.53 -0.88 -12.89
CA LEU A 2 -29.32 -1.50 -12.32
C LEU A 2 -28.17 -0.50 -12.13
N THR A 3 -28.08 0.55 -12.91
CA THR A 3 -27.04 1.57 -12.83
C THR A 3 -27.15 2.45 -11.59
N THR A 4 -28.36 2.85 -11.20
CA THR A 4 -28.60 3.65 -9.99
C THR A 4 -28.29 2.88 -8.70
N ARG A 5 -28.54 1.57 -8.67
CA ARG A 5 -28.24 0.75 -7.49
C ARG A 5 -26.73 0.59 -7.26
N ARG A 6 -25.94 0.41 -8.33
CA ARG A 6 -24.46 0.37 -8.24
C ARG A 6 -23.87 1.72 -7.85
N GLN A 7 -24.39 2.84 -8.37
CA GLN A 7 -23.90 4.18 -8.01
C GLN A 7 -24.14 4.52 -6.54
N ARG A 8 -25.24 4.07 -5.94
CA ARG A 8 -25.54 4.31 -4.52
C ARG A 8 -24.67 3.44 -3.60
N GLN A 9 -24.37 2.21 -3.96
CA GLN A 9 -23.34 1.44 -3.27
C GLN A 9 -22.00 2.18 -3.25
N MET A 10 -21.65 2.91 -4.28
CA MET A 10 -20.44 3.72 -4.34
C MET A 10 -20.39 4.79 -3.24
N CYS A 11 -21.49 5.52 -2.97
CA CYS A 11 -21.46 6.65 -2.02
C CYS A 11 -21.10 6.25 -0.57
N ILE A 12 -21.61 5.12 -0.07
CA ILE A 12 -21.30 4.65 1.28
C ILE A 12 -19.88 4.12 1.32
N ARG A 13 -19.50 3.36 0.30
CA ARG A 13 -18.13 2.87 0.13
C ARG A 13 -17.15 4.03 0.09
N ASP A 14 -17.46 5.09 -0.65
CA ASP A 14 -16.57 6.23 -0.84
C ASP A 14 -16.34 7.00 0.48
N ARG A 15 -17.36 7.13 1.34
CA ARG A 15 -17.19 7.72 2.68
C ARG A 15 -16.36 6.83 3.60
N LEU A 16 -16.62 5.52 3.60
CA LEU A 16 -15.84 4.56 4.38
C LEU A 16 -14.40 4.49 3.88
N GLU A 17 -14.20 4.56 2.55
CA GLU A 17 -12.89 4.60 1.93
C GLU A 17 -12.09 5.83 2.36
N LEU A 18 -12.72 7.02 2.33
CA LEU A 18 -12.09 8.26 2.77
C LEU A 18 -11.76 8.24 4.28
N ALA A 19 -12.68 7.73 5.09
CA ALA A 19 -12.47 7.56 6.53
C ALA A 19 -11.29 6.65 6.82
N LEU A 20 -11.21 5.52 6.11
CA LEU A 20 -10.12 4.56 6.24
C LEU A 20 -8.76 5.14 5.81
N GLN A 21 -8.72 5.91 4.70
CA GLN A 21 -7.51 6.59 4.24
C GLN A 21 -7.00 7.58 5.30
N THR A 22 -7.90 8.45 5.78
CA THR A 22 -7.55 9.47 6.76
C THR A 22 -7.07 8.84 8.06
N TYR A 23 -7.81 7.84 8.56
CA TYR A 23 -7.42 7.09 9.75
C TYR A 23 -6.03 6.44 9.61
N ALA A 24 -5.77 5.74 8.50
CA ALA A 24 -4.50 5.06 8.28
C ALA A 24 -3.33 6.04 8.17
N VAL A 25 -3.52 7.21 7.55
CA VAL A 25 -2.50 8.28 7.51
C VAL A 25 -2.20 8.78 8.91
N ASP A 26 -3.23 9.18 9.67
CA ASP A 26 -3.07 9.71 11.02
C ASP A 26 -2.38 8.67 11.93
N PHE A 27 -2.75 7.41 11.78
CA PHE A 27 -2.19 6.29 12.54
C PHE A 27 -0.68 6.12 12.29
N ILE A 28 -0.24 6.23 11.03
CA ILE A 28 1.18 6.08 10.67
C ILE A 28 1.96 7.38 10.97
N VAL A 29 1.38 8.56 10.74
CA VAL A 29 2.01 9.85 11.10
C VAL A 29 2.29 9.94 12.61
N ALA A 30 1.39 9.42 13.44
CA ALA A 30 1.59 9.34 14.90
C ALA A 30 2.79 8.46 15.33
N ARG A 31 3.43 7.74 14.38
CA ARG A 31 4.63 6.92 14.55
C ARG A 31 5.89 7.53 13.92
N ASP A 32 5.95 8.86 13.88
CA ASP A 32 7.07 9.65 13.36
C ASP A 32 7.31 9.47 11.84
N TYR A 33 6.24 9.22 11.07
CA TYR A 33 6.30 9.23 9.60
C TYR A 33 5.92 10.60 9.05
N THR A 34 6.65 11.07 8.06
CA THR A 34 6.33 12.28 7.31
C THR A 34 5.32 11.95 6.20
N PHE A 35 4.18 12.64 6.21
CA PHE A 35 3.19 12.49 5.14
C PHE A 35 3.64 13.16 3.84
N VAL A 36 3.58 12.43 2.74
CA VAL A 36 3.88 12.91 1.39
C VAL A 36 2.83 12.44 0.39
N GLN A 37 2.31 13.34 -0.40
CA GLN A 37 1.46 13.00 -1.54
C GLN A 37 2.31 13.02 -2.83
N PRO A 38 2.70 11.86 -3.38
CA PRO A 38 3.58 11.79 -4.52
C PRO A 38 2.84 12.10 -5.84
N PRO A 39 3.59 12.41 -6.93
CA PRO A 39 3.02 12.43 -8.27
C PRO A 39 2.49 11.04 -8.66
N VAL A 40 1.47 11.02 -9.51
CA VAL A 40 0.83 9.77 -9.99
C VAL A 40 1.43 9.24 -11.30
N MET A 41 2.44 9.91 -11.81
CA MET A 41 3.16 9.56 -13.05
C MET A 41 4.66 9.66 -12.82
N MET A 42 5.41 8.75 -13.46
CA MET A 42 6.87 8.73 -13.44
C MET A 42 7.42 8.55 -14.85
N ASN A 43 8.62 9.09 -15.10
CA ASN A 43 9.35 8.76 -16.31
C ASN A 43 9.94 7.34 -16.23
N ARG A 44 10.33 6.80 -17.39
CA ARG A 44 10.85 5.43 -17.49
C ARG A 44 12.09 5.21 -16.64
N GLN A 45 13.04 6.14 -16.65
CA GLN A 45 14.32 6.01 -15.94
C GLN A 45 14.14 5.83 -14.42
N ALA A 46 13.29 6.65 -13.81
CA ALA A 46 12.99 6.55 -12.40
C ALA A 46 12.22 5.25 -12.08
N TYR A 47 11.32 4.84 -12.97
CA TYR A 47 10.53 3.63 -12.81
C TYR A 47 11.37 2.35 -12.85
N GLU A 48 12.29 2.23 -13.81
CA GLU A 48 13.21 1.10 -13.94
C GLU A 48 14.14 0.93 -12.73
N GLY A 49 14.35 1.99 -11.96
CA GLY A 49 15.13 1.95 -10.72
C GLY A 49 14.40 1.29 -9.53
N VAL A 50 13.07 1.28 -9.53
CA VAL A 50 12.28 0.85 -8.36
C VAL A 50 11.57 -0.50 -8.53
N THR A 51 11.39 -0.98 -9.77
CA THR A 51 10.65 -2.23 -10.05
C THR A 51 11.42 -3.16 -10.99
N ASP A 52 10.92 -4.39 -11.11
CA ASP A 52 11.43 -5.33 -12.11
C ASP A 52 10.94 -4.94 -13.51
N LEU A 53 11.84 -5.00 -14.49
CA LEU A 53 11.53 -4.69 -15.89
C LEU A 53 10.54 -5.70 -16.51
N ALA A 54 10.53 -6.96 -16.04
CA ALA A 54 9.61 -7.98 -16.53
C ALA A 54 8.16 -7.64 -16.13
N ASP A 55 7.95 -7.05 -14.96
CA ASP A 55 6.63 -6.60 -14.51
C ASP A 55 6.20 -5.30 -15.14
N PHE A 56 7.17 -4.49 -15.60
CA PHE A 56 6.93 -3.15 -16.09
C PHE A 56 5.95 -3.11 -17.28
N GLU A 57 6.17 -3.94 -18.29
CA GLU A 57 5.38 -3.91 -19.53
C GLU A 57 3.99 -4.56 -19.38
N THR A 58 3.84 -5.48 -18.44
CA THR A 58 2.59 -6.22 -18.25
C THR A 58 1.63 -5.52 -17.29
N VAL A 59 2.15 -4.86 -16.24
CA VAL A 59 1.36 -4.32 -15.12
C VAL A 59 1.07 -2.83 -15.29
N MET A 60 1.96 -2.06 -15.94
CA MET A 60 1.90 -0.60 -15.97
C MET A 60 1.05 -0.03 -17.10
N TYR A 61 0.39 1.10 -16.82
CA TYR A 61 -0.21 1.94 -17.85
C TYR A 61 0.81 2.96 -18.36
N GLY A 62 1.16 2.88 -19.65
CA GLY A 62 1.97 3.88 -20.34
C GLY A 62 1.13 5.05 -20.85
N ILE A 63 1.71 6.24 -20.90
CA ILE A 63 1.13 7.45 -21.48
C ILE A 63 1.97 7.85 -22.69
N GLU A 64 1.42 7.67 -23.87
CA GLU A 64 2.02 8.07 -25.13
C GLU A 64 1.54 9.50 -25.51
N PRO A 65 2.38 10.31 -26.16
CA PRO A 65 3.76 10.06 -26.62
C PRO A 65 4.85 10.41 -25.58
N ASP A 66 4.49 10.90 -24.39
CA ASP A 66 5.39 11.55 -23.43
C ASP A 66 6.29 10.56 -22.67
N LYS A 67 6.11 9.25 -22.87
CA LYS A 67 6.89 8.18 -22.21
C LYS A 67 6.83 8.25 -20.67
N TYR A 68 5.71 8.68 -20.14
CA TYR A 68 5.36 8.56 -18.73
C TYR A 68 4.58 7.28 -18.47
N TYR A 69 4.56 6.88 -17.20
CA TYR A 69 3.85 5.70 -16.73
C TYR A 69 3.07 6.06 -15.47
N MET A 70 1.84 5.59 -15.39
CA MET A 70 1.02 5.72 -14.17
C MET A 70 1.60 4.83 -13.07
N ILE A 71 1.64 5.33 -11.84
CA ILE A 71 2.19 4.58 -10.72
C ILE A 71 1.29 3.40 -10.31
N ALA A 72 1.89 2.28 -9.97
CA ALA A 72 1.20 1.11 -9.41
C ALA A 72 1.18 1.11 -7.87
N THR A 73 1.96 1.99 -7.25
CA THR A 73 2.10 2.18 -5.80
C THR A 73 2.82 3.49 -5.53
N SER A 74 2.53 4.14 -4.39
CA SER A 74 3.30 5.31 -3.94
C SER A 74 4.75 4.99 -3.56
N GLU A 75 5.08 3.72 -3.32
CA GLU A 75 6.46 3.26 -3.11
C GLU A 75 7.39 3.77 -4.23
N HIS A 76 6.96 3.62 -5.48
CA HIS A 76 7.80 3.94 -6.63
C HIS A 76 8.24 5.41 -6.68
N PRO A 77 7.34 6.41 -6.70
CA PRO A 77 7.75 7.81 -6.73
C PRO A 77 8.42 8.27 -5.44
N LEU A 78 8.02 7.74 -4.28
CA LEU A 78 8.60 8.15 -3.00
C LEU A 78 10.04 7.65 -2.84
N THR A 79 10.34 6.44 -3.30
CA THR A 79 11.71 5.93 -3.31
C THR A 79 12.55 6.66 -4.37
N ALA A 80 12.00 6.84 -5.59
CA ALA A 80 12.69 7.52 -6.68
C ALA A 80 12.93 9.03 -6.44
N MET A 81 12.23 9.63 -5.48
CA MET A 81 12.43 11.04 -5.09
C MET A 81 13.87 11.31 -4.63
N TYR A 82 14.57 10.29 -4.15
CA TYR A 82 15.96 10.36 -3.70
C TYR A 82 16.98 9.88 -4.76
N MET A 83 16.56 9.71 -6.00
CA MET A 83 17.43 9.25 -7.07
C MET A 83 18.64 10.16 -7.27
N GLY A 84 19.86 9.59 -7.17
CA GLY A 84 21.14 10.30 -7.27
C GLY A 84 21.55 11.07 -6.02
N GLU A 85 20.76 11.02 -4.96
CA GLU A 85 21.01 11.78 -3.74
C GLU A 85 21.99 11.05 -2.80
N THR A 86 22.74 11.87 -2.06
CA THR A 86 23.49 11.43 -0.88
C THR A 86 22.82 11.99 0.36
N ILE A 87 22.17 11.13 1.11
CA ILE A 87 21.42 11.48 2.33
C ILE A 87 22.43 11.68 3.48
N PRO A 88 22.41 12.81 4.20
CA PRO A 88 23.20 12.97 5.42
C PRO A 88 22.90 11.84 6.41
N GLU A 89 23.94 11.26 6.99
CA GLU A 89 23.79 10.07 7.84
C GLU A 89 22.88 10.30 9.05
N GLU A 90 22.90 11.52 9.60
CA GLU A 90 22.08 11.95 10.74
C GLU A 90 20.58 12.07 10.40
N GLN A 91 20.20 12.07 9.12
CA GLN A 91 18.80 12.08 8.68
C GLN A 91 18.18 10.68 8.58
N LEU A 92 19.02 9.63 8.61
CA LEU A 92 18.52 8.26 8.54
C LEU A 92 18.09 7.73 9.92
N PRO A 93 17.03 6.93 10.00
CA PRO A 93 16.19 6.50 8.88
C PRO A 93 15.16 7.56 8.45
N LEU A 94 14.96 7.73 7.15
CA LEU A 94 13.83 8.50 6.62
C LEU A 94 12.57 7.66 6.66
N ARG A 95 11.52 8.16 7.30
CA ARG A 95 10.21 7.50 7.42
C ARG A 95 9.16 8.32 6.70
N ILE A 96 8.52 7.75 5.70
CA ILE A 96 7.57 8.43 4.83
C ILE A 96 6.29 7.59 4.76
N VAL A 97 5.14 8.24 4.88
CA VAL A 97 3.85 7.65 4.54
C VAL A 97 3.26 8.38 3.34
N GLY A 98 2.93 7.61 2.29
CA GLY A 98 2.35 8.14 1.07
C GLY A 98 0.92 7.69 0.86
N VAL A 99 0.10 8.59 0.29
CA VAL A 99 -1.23 8.25 -0.21
C VAL A 99 -1.28 8.55 -1.70
N SER A 100 -1.69 7.58 -2.48
CA SER A 100 -1.87 7.78 -3.92
C SER A 100 -2.94 6.86 -4.50
N PRO A 101 -3.60 7.28 -5.58
CA PRO A 101 -4.21 6.33 -6.50
C PRO A 101 -3.10 5.45 -7.10
N CYS A 102 -3.41 4.17 -7.27
CA CYS A 102 -2.53 3.16 -7.86
C CYS A 102 -3.24 2.60 -9.10
N PHE A 103 -2.49 2.42 -10.18
CA PHE A 103 -3.03 1.98 -11.46
C PHE A 103 -2.35 0.69 -11.89
N ARG A 104 -3.15 -0.37 -12.07
CA ARG A 104 -2.64 -1.68 -12.49
C ARG A 104 -3.46 -2.24 -13.63
N ARG A 105 -2.86 -2.84 -14.63
CA ARG A 105 -3.56 -3.45 -15.77
C ARG A 105 -4.26 -4.75 -15.43
N GLU A 106 -3.88 -5.38 -14.30
CA GLU A 106 -4.46 -6.64 -13.79
C GLU A 106 -4.46 -7.77 -14.84
N VAL A 107 -3.45 -7.81 -15.70
CA VAL A 107 -3.28 -8.81 -16.76
C VAL A 107 -2.74 -10.10 -16.15
N GLY A 108 -3.34 -11.24 -16.52
CA GLY A 108 -2.86 -12.56 -16.08
C GLY A 108 -3.33 -13.00 -14.70
N SER A 109 -4.28 -12.30 -14.10
CA SER A 109 -4.82 -12.66 -12.80
C SER A 109 -5.50 -14.04 -12.79
N HIS A 110 -5.20 -14.80 -11.76
CA HIS A 110 -5.69 -16.16 -11.56
C HIS A 110 -7.19 -16.15 -11.20
N GLY A 111 -8.04 -16.58 -12.11
CA GLY A 111 -9.42 -16.98 -11.85
C GLY A 111 -10.49 -15.88 -11.88
N GLN A 112 -11.70 -16.25 -12.30
CA GLN A 112 -12.91 -15.40 -12.30
C GLN A 112 -13.40 -15.01 -10.91
N SER A 113 -12.87 -15.61 -9.83
CA SER A 113 -13.28 -15.37 -8.44
C SER A 113 -12.85 -14.01 -7.88
N ASP A 114 -11.93 -13.31 -8.53
CA ASP A 114 -11.36 -12.04 -8.06
C ASP A 114 -11.95 -10.80 -8.74
N LEU A 115 -13.10 -10.96 -9.39
CA LEU A 115 -13.84 -9.85 -10.01
C LEU A 115 -14.54 -8.97 -8.95
N GLY A 116 -14.75 -7.70 -9.30
CA GLY A 116 -15.44 -6.73 -8.45
C GLY A 116 -14.48 -5.75 -7.76
N ILE A 117 -14.80 -5.33 -6.54
CA ILE A 117 -14.02 -4.32 -5.79
C ILE A 117 -12.65 -4.85 -5.37
N TRP A 118 -12.51 -6.16 -5.20
CA TRP A 118 -11.26 -6.79 -4.76
C TRP A 118 -10.09 -6.54 -5.71
N ARG A 119 -10.35 -6.55 -7.00
CA ARG A 119 -9.35 -6.37 -8.05
C ARG A 119 -9.86 -5.35 -9.08
N VAL A 120 -9.30 -4.16 -9.02
CA VAL A 120 -9.69 -3.00 -9.83
C VAL A 120 -8.47 -2.36 -10.47
N HIS A 121 -8.66 -1.71 -11.61
CA HIS A 121 -7.59 -1.03 -12.35
C HIS A 121 -7.09 0.24 -11.65
N GLN A 122 -7.91 0.82 -10.78
CA GLN A 122 -7.56 1.99 -9.96
C GLN A 122 -8.08 1.80 -8.53
N PHE A 123 -7.21 2.00 -7.56
CA PHE A 123 -7.53 1.99 -6.12
C PHE A 123 -6.58 2.92 -5.37
N THR A 124 -6.95 3.35 -4.17
CA THR A 124 -6.06 4.15 -3.32
C THR A 124 -5.29 3.27 -2.37
N LYS A 125 -4.03 3.61 -2.14
CA LYS A 125 -3.14 2.92 -1.20
C LYS A 125 -2.47 3.92 -0.26
N VAL A 126 -2.46 3.58 1.03
CA VAL A 126 -1.61 4.21 2.05
C VAL A 126 -0.40 3.30 2.23
N GLU A 127 0.79 3.84 2.03
CA GLU A 127 2.04 3.09 1.98
C GLU A 127 3.09 3.67 2.90
N GLN A 128 3.75 2.83 3.68
CA GLN A 128 4.93 3.17 4.47
C GLN A 128 6.19 2.91 3.64
N ILE A 129 7.08 3.88 3.58
CA ILE A 129 8.40 3.77 2.96
C ILE A 129 9.46 4.17 3.97
N VAL A 130 10.52 3.36 4.08
CA VAL A 130 11.67 3.71 4.90
C VAL A 130 12.96 3.57 4.09
N ILE A 131 13.82 4.58 4.19
CA ILE A 131 15.19 4.54 3.71
C ILE A 131 16.09 4.51 4.95
N SER A 132 16.93 3.49 5.05
CA SER A 132 17.74 3.24 6.25
C SER A 132 19.17 2.85 5.94
N LYS A 133 20.00 2.84 6.98
CA LYS A 133 21.29 2.16 6.93
C LYS A 133 21.10 0.65 6.80
N PRO A 134 22.03 -0.07 6.13
CA PRO A 134 21.94 -1.52 5.97
C PRO A 134 21.78 -2.31 7.27
N GLU A 135 22.54 -1.94 8.30
CA GLU A 135 22.55 -2.61 9.60
C GLU A 135 21.25 -2.47 10.39
N GLU A 136 20.42 -1.43 10.10
CA GLU A 136 19.14 -1.18 10.78
C GLU A 136 17.95 -1.80 10.04
N SER A 137 18.10 -2.13 8.77
CA SER A 137 16.97 -2.45 7.89
C SER A 137 16.15 -3.66 8.34
N TRP A 138 16.78 -4.67 8.93
CA TRP A 138 16.06 -5.85 9.41
C TRP A 138 15.17 -5.55 10.61
N LYS A 139 15.64 -4.71 11.53
CA LYS A 139 14.85 -4.25 12.67
C LYS A 139 13.68 -3.37 12.19
N ILE A 140 13.95 -2.47 11.26
CA ILE A 140 12.93 -1.59 10.68
C ILE A 140 11.87 -2.39 9.90
N HIS A 141 12.24 -3.49 9.27
CA HIS A 141 11.27 -4.38 8.61
C HIS A 141 10.25 -4.95 9.60
N GLU A 142 10.70 -5.38 10.79
CA GLU A 142 9.80 -5.83 11.85
C GLU A 142 8.95 -4.67 12.42
N GLU A 143 9.50 -3.45 12.49
CA GLU A 143 8.73 -2.25 12.88
C GLU A 143 7.61 -1.93 11.89
N LEU A 144 7.88 -2.02 10.57
CA LEU A 144 6.88 -1.82 9.52
C LEU A 144 5.74 -2.85 9.61
N LEU A 145 6.11 -4.12 9.82
CA LEU A 145 5.14 -5.19 10.03
C LEU A 145 4.28 -4.93 11.28
N GLN A 146 4.90 -4.54 12.39
CA GLN A 146 4.19 -4.25 13.64
C GLN A 146 3.22 -3.08 13.49
N ASN A 147 3.57 -2.04 12.73
CA ASN A 147 2.67 -0.94 12.42
C ASN A 147 1.41 -1.43 11.70
N CYS A 148 1.56 -2.37 10.76
CA CYS A 148 0.42 -2.97 10.06
C CYS A 148 -0.42 -3.84 11.00
N ILE A 149 0.21 -4.66 11.82
CA ILE A 149 -0.46 -5.49 12.83
C ILE A 149 -1.29 -4.62 13.77
N ASP A 150 -0.72 -3.55 14.29
CA ASP A 150 -1.41 -2.63 15.21
C ASP A 150 -2.60 -1.93 14.53
N LEU A 151 -2.40 -1.46 13.29
CA LEU A 151 -3.46 -0.80 12.51
C LEU A 151 -4.62 -1.76 12.24
N TRP A 152 -4.34 -2.98 11.78
CA TRP A 152 -5.38 -3.96 11.45
C TRP A 152 -6.07 -4.52 12.70
N ASN A 153 -5.36 -4.65 13.82
CA ASN A 153 -5.96 -4.96 15.13
C ASN A 153 -6.93 -3.85 15.58
N SER A 154 -6.57 -2.57 15.37
CA SER A 154 -7.43 -1.45 15.74
C SER A 154 -8.73 -1.39 14.92
N LEU A 155 -8.74 -1.96 13.71
CA LEU A 155 -9.94 -2.13 12.89
C LEU A 155 -10.80 -3.33 13.33
N GLY A 156 -10.30 -4.17 14.23
CA GLY A 156 -11.02 -5.36 14.75
C GLY A 156 -11.20 -6.46 13.71
N LEU A 157 -10.32 -6.55 12.71
CA LEU A 157 -10.43 -7.49 11.61
C LEU A 157 -9.63 -8.77 11.87
N HIS A 158 -10.16 -9.89 11.41
CA HIS A 158 -9.51 -11.20 11.47
C HIS A 158 -8.59 -11.39 10.26
N TYR A 159 -7.33 -11.67 10.52
CA TYR A 159 -6.29 -11.89 9.52
C TYR A 159 -5.20 -12.81 10.07
N GLU A 160 -4.33 -13.28 9.20
CA GLU A 160 -3.09 -13.97 9.56
C GLU A 160 -1.87 -13.26 8.97
N VAL A 161 -0.69 -13.53 9.55
CA VAL A 161 0.60 -13.03 9.05
C VAL A 161 1.34 -14.17 8.40
N VAL A 162 1.75 -13.99 7.15
CA VAL A 162 2.42 -15.00 6.34
C VAL A 162 3.83 -14.55 5.99
N ASN A 163 4.80 -15.42 6.22
CA ASN A 163 6.17 -15.21 5.71
C ASN A 163 6.26 -15.79 4.30
N ILE A 164 6.49 -14.95 3.31
CA ILE A 164 6.41 -15.32 1.91
C ILE A 164 7.65 -16.14 1.51
N CYS A 165 7.40 -17.24 0.80
CA CYS A 165 8.46 -18.10 0.28
C CYS A 165 9.19 -17.44 -0.89
N THR A 166 10.43 -17.89 -1.15
CA THR A 166 11.30 -17.34 -2.19
C THR A 166 10.71 -17.44 -3.61
N GLY A 167 9.80 -18.38 -3.83
CA GLY A 167 9.14 -18.55 -5.14
C GLY A 167 8.06 -17.48 -5.44
N ASP A 168 7.60 -16.73 -4.40
CA ASP A 168 6.55 -15.71 -4.54
C ASP A 168 6.98 -14.32 -4.03
N MET A 169 8.24 -14.18 -3.62
CA MET A 169 8.79 -12.90 -3.14
C MET A 169 8.98 -11.87 -4.26
N GLY A 170 9.08 -12.30 -5.50
CA GLY A 170 9.56 -11.48 -6.61
C GLY A 170 11.07 -11.26 -6.57
N THR A 171 11.58 -10.35 -7.41
CA THR A 171 13.02 -10.10 -7.57
C THR A 171 13.53 -8.93 -6.75
N VAL A 172 12.64 -8.04 -6.28
CA VAL A 172 12.99 -6.80 -5.58
C VAL A 172 13.21 -7.01 -4.09
N ALA A 173 12.36 -7.81 -3.45
CA ALA A 173 12.42 -8.03 -2.01
C ALA A 173 13.42 -9.12 -1.63
N ALA A 174 14.24 -8.88 -0.60
CA ALA A 174 15.08 -9.88 0.04
C ALA A 174 14.34 -10.68 1.13
N ARG A 175 13.29 -10.07 1.72
CA ARG A 175 12.35 -10.71 2.63
C ARG A 175 11.00 -10.01 2.54
N LYS A 176 9.92 -10.79 2.61
CA LYS A 176 8.55 -10.29 2.48
C LYS A 176 7.63 -10.97 3.48
N TYR A 177 6.79 -10.17 4.16
CA TYR A 177 5.64 -10.62 4.91
C TYR A 177 4.37 -10.12 4.24
N ASP A 178 3.31 -10.91 4.28
CA ASP A 178 1.98 -10.45 3.91
C ASP A 178 1.03 -10.58 5.11
N LEU A 179 0.05 -9.70 5.21
CA LEU A 179 -1.14 -9.92 6.03
C LEU A 179 -2.24 -10.39 5.08
N GLU A 180 -2.92 -11.46 5.46
CA GLU A 180 -4.03 -12.03 4.71
C GLU A 180 -5.31 -11.99 5.55
N ALA A 181 -6.32 -11.22 5.10
CA ALA A 181 -7.60 -11.15 5.79
C ALA A 181 -8.48 -12.35 5.46
N TRP A 182 -9.18 -12.88 6.47
CA TRP A 182 -10.23 -13.86 6.26
C TRP A 182 -11.41 -13.25 5.51
N LEU A 183 -11.80 -13.84 4.39
CA LEU A 183 -12.98 -13.45 3.63
C LEU A 183 -14.07 -14.51 3.77
N PRO A 184 -15.10 -14.28 4.60
CA PRO A 184 -16.18 -15.25 4.82
C PRO A 184 -16.89 -15.69 3.56
N GLY A 185 -17.13 -14.76 2.62
CA GLY A 185 -17.79 -15.03 1.34
C GLY A 185 -17.01 -15.97 0.43
N ALA A 186 -15.67 -15.93 0.51
CA ALA A 186 -14.77 -16.78 -0.25
C ALA A 186 -14.29 -18.02 0.57
N SER A 187 -14.51 -18.03 1.88
CA SER A 187 -14.02 -19.05 2.83
C SER A 187 -12.50 -19.26 2.71
N GLN A 188 -11.74 -18.19 2.58
CA GLN A 188 -10.28 -18.23 2.46
C GLN A 188 -9.64 -16.94 2.97
N TYR A 189 -8.35 -17.02 3.30
CA TYR A 189 -7.51 -15.86 3.53
C TYR A 189 -7.04 -15.29 2.18
N LYS A 190 -6.95 -13.96 2.11
CA LYS A 190 -6.44 -13.24 0.94
C LYS A 190 -5.59 -12.06 1.34
N GLU A 191 -4.50 -11.83 0.60
CA GLU A 191 -3.53 -10.75 0.80
C GLU A 191 -4.19 -9.37 0.79
N ILE A 192 -3.93 -8.62 1.88
CA ILE A 192 -4.38 -7.23 2.08
C ILE A 192 -3.22 -6.26 2.29
N VAL A 193 -2.09 -6.75 2.79
CA VAL A 193 -0.86 -6.01 3.06
C VAL A 193 0.32 -6.81 2.55
N SER A 194 1.27 -6.13 1.95
CA SER A 194 2.60 -6.66 1.65
C SER A 194 3.65 -5.76 2.31
N CYS A 195 4.60 -6.36 3.02
CA CYS A 195 5.67 -5.70 3.77
C CYS A 195 7.02 -6.26 3.34
N SER A 196 7.86 -5.44 2.70
CA SER A 196 9.10 -5.88 2.04
C SER A 196 10.34 -5.14 2.54
N ASN A 197 11.41 -5.88 2.73
CA ASN A 197 12.76 -5.33 2.80
C ASN A 197 13.45 -5.58 1.45
N CYS A 198 13.69 -4.51 0.69
CA CYS A 198 14.31 -4.57 -0.64
C CYS A 198 15.84 -4.52 -0.58
N THR A 199 16.41 -4.38 0.61
CA THR A 199 17.84 -4.17 0.83
C THR A 199 18.38 -3.07 -0.09
N ASP A 200 19.44 -3.32 -0.82
CA ASP A 200 20.10 -2.36 -1.70
C ASP A 200 19.59 -2.39 -3.17
N TYR A 201 18.60 -3.26 -3.49
CA TYR A 201 18.14 -3.45 -4.87
C TYR A 201 17.73 -2.15 -5.57
N GLN A 202 16.81 -1.41 -4.97
CA GLN A 202 16.32 -0.14 -5.51
C GLN A 202 17.39 0.97 -5.37
N ALA A 203 18.05 1.01 -4.22
CA ALA A 203 19.05 2.04 -3.92
C ALA A 203 20.26 1.97 -4.85
N ASN A 204 20.71 0.77 -5.24
CA ASN A 204 21.78 0.60 -6.24
C ASN A 204 21.37 1.13 -7.62
N ARG A 205 20.14 0.84 -8.07
CA ARG A 205 19.63 1.30 -9.37
C ARG A 205 19.41 2.81 -9.39
N LEU A 206 18.88 3.36 -8.31
CA LEU A 206 18.62 4.78 -8.16
C LEU A 206 19.85 5.58 -7.69
N GLN A 207 20.96 4.92 -7.35
CA GLN A 207 22.17 5.55 -6.81
C GLN A 207 21.92 6.38 -5.54
N ILE A 208 21.09 5.85 -4.63
CA ILE A 208 20.79 6.47 -3.33
C ILE A 208 21.87 6.06 -2.33
N LYS A 209 22.61 7.02 -1.80
CA LYS A 209 23.73 6.82 -0.91
C LYS A 209 23.52 7.58 0.41
N TYR A 210 24.35 7.30 1.40
CA TYR A 210 24.36 8.11 2.62
C TYR A 210 25.79 8.46 3.05
N GLY A 211 25.90 9.51 3.87
CA GLY A 211 27.15 10.04 4.37
C GLY A 211 27.33 11.52 4.08
N GLN A 212 28.57 11.98 3.95
CA GLN A 212 28.85 13.39 3.67
C GLN A 212 28.87 13.64 2.15
N PRO A 213 28.03 14.55 1.62
CA PRO A 213 28.02 14.88 0.20
C PRO A 213 29.42 15.27 -0.33
N GLY A 214 29.78 14.75 -1.50
CA GLY A 214 31.07 15.02 -2.13
C GLY A 214 32.23 14.11 -1.72
N HIS A 215 32.07 13.24 -0.73
CA HIS A 215 33.07 12.22 -0.39
C HIS A 215 33.01 11.04 -1.36
N ALA A 216 34.18 10.46 -1.68
CA ALA A 216 34.26 9.23 -2.48
C ALA A 216 33.81 8.00 -1.67
N ASN A 217 33.33 6.97 -2.36
CA ASN A 217 32.98 5.66 -1.79
C ASN A 217 31.90 5.69 -0.68
N GLN A 218 30.83 6.43 -0.91
CA GLN A 218 29.70 6.47 0.01
C GLN A 218 28.90 5.14 -0.05
N PRO A 219 28.48 4.62 1.12
CA PRO A 219 27.68 3.40 1.17
C PRO A 219 26.27 3.61 0.59
N ILE A 220 25.68 2.53 0.11
CA ILE A 220 24.32 2.48 -0.42
C ILE A 220 23.35 2.25 0.75
N VAL A 221 22.22 2.93 0.73
CA VAL A 221 21.12 2.72 1.69
C VAL A 221 20.36 1.41 1.42
N HIS A 222 19.55 0.97 2.38
CA HIS A 222 18.49 0.01 2.16
C HIS A 222 17.14 0.70 2.04
N THR A 223 16.25 0.14 1.21
CA THR A 223 14.87 0.61 1.06
C THR A 223 13.90 -0.45 1.55
N LEU A 224 12.85 0.01 2.24
CA LEU A 224 11.79 -0.84 2.76
C LEU A 224 10.45 -0.21 2.46
N ASN A 225 9.44 -1.04 2.23
CA ASN A 225 8.08 -0.59 2.04
C ASN A 225 7.09 -1.52 2.73
N SER A 226 5.94 -0.97 3.08
CA SER A 226 4.82 -1.76 3.56
C SER A 226 3.50 -1.05 3.29
N THR A 227 2.57 -1.78 2.68
CA THR A 227 1.20 -1.31 2.58
C THR A 227 0.61 -1.16 3.98
N ALA A 228 0.16 0.03 4.36
CA ALA A 228 -0.68 0.19 5.55
C ALA A 228 -2.12 -0.23 5.21
N VAL A 229 -2.69 0.33 4.13
CA VAL A 229 -4.04 0.02 3.64
C VAL A 229 -4.09 0.12 2.11
N ALA A 230 -4.55 -0.95 1.45
CA ALA A 230 -5.05 -0.92 0.08
C ALA A 230 -6.59 -0.85 0.15
N THR A 231 -7.17 0.30 -0.20
CA THR A 231 -8.57 0.62 0.17
C THR A 231 -9.58 -0.37 -0.39
N SER A 232 -9.42 -0.81 -1.63
CA SER A 232 -10.35 -1.74 -2.27
C SER A 232 -10.45 -3.08 -1.51
N ARG A 233 -9.31 -3.65 -1.13
CA ARG A 233 -9.24 -4.92 -0.39
C ARG A 233 -9.69 -4.76 1.06
N ALA A 234 -9.27 -3.69 1.73
CA ALA A 234 -9.67 -3.38 3.09
C ALA A 234 -11.19 -3.17 3.22
N LEU A 235 -11.82 -2.50 2.25
CA LEU A 235 -13.26 -2.33 2.20
C LEU A 235 -14.00 -3.67 2.11
N VAL A 236 -13.52 -4.59 1.29
CA VAL A 236 -14.13 -5.93 1.20
C VAL A 236 -14.02 -6.66 2.53
N ALA A 237 -12.83 -6.66 3.15
CA ALA A 237 -12.62 -7.30 4.45
C ALA A 237 -13.52 -6.70 5.53
N ILE A 238 -13.63 -5.36 5.61
CA ILE A 238 -14.53 -4.66 6.56
C ILE A 238 -15.98 -5.06 6.30
N MET A 239 -16.44 -5.00 5.05
CA MET A 239 -17.85 -5.27 4.73
C MET A 239 -18.24 -6.73 4.98
N GLU A 240 -17.35 -7.68 4.66
CA GLU A 240 -17.65 -9.09 4.84
C GLU A 240 -17.59 -9.52 6.33
N GLN A 241 -16.60 -9.02 7.07
CA GLN A 241 -16.42 -9.42 8.47
C GLN A 241 -17.36 -8.71 9.43
N ASN A 242 -17.83 -7.51 9.08
CA ASN A 242 -18.71 -6.70 9.95
C ASN A 242 -20.18 -6.69 9.52
N GLN A 243 -20.59 -7.64 8.68
CA GLN A 243 -21.97 -7.75 8.26
C GLN A 243 -22.87 -8.21 9.43
N LEU A 244 -23.94 -7.47 9.69
CA LEU A 244 -24.93 -7.77 10.72
C LEU A 244 -26.03 -8.70 10.15
N PRO A 245 -26.78 -9.42 11.03
CA PRO A 245 -27.84 -10.33 10.58
C PRO A 245 -28.96 -9.67 9.75
N ASP A 246 -29.18 -8.38 9.92
CA ASP A 246 -30.16 -7.57 9.16
C ASP A 246 -29.59 -7.02 7.84
N GLY A 247 -28.37 -7.37 7.49
CA GLY A 247 -27.67 -6.96 6.28
C GLY A 247 -26.97 -5.60 6.36
N ARG A 248 -27.04 -4.90 7.49
CA ARG A 248 -26.23 -3.71 7.74
C ARG A 248 -24.76 -4.10 7.93
N ILE A 249 -23.87 -3.11 7.78
CA ILE A 249 -22.45 -3.26 8.07
C ILE A 249 -22.13 -2.44 9.33
N ALA A 250 -21.57 -3.04 10.35
CA ALA A 250 -21.03 -2.31 11.49
C ALA A 250 -19.76 -1.55 11.05
N VAL A 251 -19.66 -0.29 11.40
CA VAL A 251 -18.45 0.50 11.17
C VAL A 251 -17.43 0.14 12.25
N PRO A 252 -16.18 -0.22 11.91
CA PRO A 252 -15.12 -0.40 12.89
C PRO A 252 -15.03 0.78 13.84
N GLU A 253 -14.89 0.53 15.14
CA GLU A 253 -14.92 1.57 16.17
C GLU A 253 -13.90 2.69 15.89
N ALA A 254 -12.70 2.32 15.45
CA ALA A 254 -11.65 3.26 15.08
C ALA A 254 -12.03 4.22 13.94
N LEU A 255 -13.00 3.85 13.08
CA LEU A 255 -13.44 4.68 11.95
C LEU A 255 -14.64 5.56 12.29
N ILE A 256 -15.34 5.33 13.40
CA ILE A 256 -16.54 6.11 13.77
C ILE A 256 -16.29 7.61 13.81
N PRO A 257 -15.18 8.12 14.39
CA PRO A 257 -14.87 9.55 14.37
C PRO A 257 -14.76 10.14 12.95
N PHE A 258 -14.21 9.39 12.02
CA PHE A 258 -14.03 9.77 10.62
C PHE A 258 -15.32 9.61 9.78
N MET A 259 -16.34 8.97 10.35
CA MET A 259 -17.66 8.75 9.76
C MET A 259 -18.73 9.67 10.36
N ASN A 260 -18.35 10.78 11.02
CA ASN A 260 -19.25 11.69 11.72
C ASN A 260 -20.15 11.01 12.77
N GLY A 261 -19.59 10.02 13.49
CA GLY A 261 -20.32 9.27 14.52
C GLY A 261 -21.24 8.16 14.00
N GLN A 262 -21.23 7.89 12.69
CA GLN A 262 -22.03 6.81 12.11
C GLN A 262 -21.44 5.45 12.52
N THR A 263 -22.27 4.62 13.17
CA THR A 263 -21.87 3.30 13.70
C THR A 263 -22.27 2.14 12.80
N THR A 264 -23.19 2.37 11.86
CA THR A 264 -23.64 1.33 10.92
C THR A 264 -23.88 1.92 9.54
N LEU A 265 -23.69 1.11 8.52
CA LEU A 265 -24.03 1.41 7.12
C LEU A 265 -25.24 0.57 6.74
N ASN A 266 -26.27 1.21 6.21
CA ASN A 266 -27.53 0.55 5.86
C ASN A 266 -27.52 0.09 4.40
N PRO A 267 -27.87 -1.16 4.09
CA PRO A 267 -28.01 -1.58 2.69
C PRO A 267 -29.22 -0.88 2.01
N CYS A 268 -30.14 -0.33 2.79
CA CYS A 268 -31.38 0.30 2.33
C CYS A 268 -31.38 1.82 2.30
N ASP A 269 -30.33 2.51 2.77
CA ASP A 269 -30.14 3.97 2.57
C ASP A 269 -29.91 4.32 1.08
N TRP A 270 -30.41 3.45 0.26
CA TRP A 270 -30.40 3.40 -1.20
C TRP A 270 -31.71 3.94 -1.82
N GLY A 271 -32.49 4.65 -1.02
CA GLY A 271 -33.76 5.27 -1.41
C GLY A 271 -33.64 6.41 -2.43
#